data_696b5c09bf566edc9fbe9678c795bd08
#
_entry.id   696b5c09bf566edc9fbe9678c795bd08
#
_cell.length_a   1.000
_cell.length_b   1.000
_cell.length_c   1.000
_cell.angle_alpha   90.00
_cell.angle_beta   90.00
_cell.angle_gamma   90.00
#
_symmetry.space_group_name_H-M   'P 1'
#
loop_
_entity.id
_entity.type
_entity.pdbx_description
1 polymer ?
#
loop_
_entity_poly.entity_id
_entity_poly.type
_entity_poly.pdbx_seq_one_letter_code
_entity_poly.pdbx_strand_id
1 'polypeptide(L)'
;MKEIKYVITDPLGMHARPAGMLVKAVTPYASKVTVTAPTGTADAKRLMALMRLAAKQGMELTITIEGADEEKAAAELQAFLTANL
;
A
#
# COMPACT_ATOMS: atom_id res chain seq x y z
N MET A 1 10.76 11.37 4.28
CA MET A 1 9.55 10.80 3.68
C MET A 1 9.86 10.17 2.32
N LYS A 2 9.39 8.96 2.11
CA LYS A 2 9.51 8.27 0.83
C LYS A 2 8.14 8.17 0.17
N GLU A 3 8.11 8.20 -1.16
CA GLU A 3 6.88 8.08 -1.93
C GLU A 3 7.05 7.06 -3.02
N ILE A 4 6.08 6.16 -3.16
CA ILE A 4 6.03 5.16 -4.22
C ILE A 4 4.75 5.37 -5.00
N LYS A 5 4.85 5.40 -6.32
CA LYS A 5 3.68 5.41 -7.19
C LYS A 5 3.60 4.08 -7.92
N TYR A 6 2.45 3.44 -7.85
CA TYR A 6 2.25 2.12 -8.43
C TYR A 6 0.88 2.00 -9.06
N VAL A 7 0.83 1.55 -10.30
CA VAL A 7 -0.44 1.27 -11.00
C VAL A 7 -0.80 -0.19 -10.76
N ILE A 8 -2.01 -0.41 -10.25
CA ILE A 8 -2.50 -1.77 -9.96
C ILE A 8 -2.63 -2.57 -11.24
N THR A 9 -2.01 -3.74 -11.27
CA THR A 9 -2.09 -4.66 -12.41
C THR A 9 -3.01 -5.85 -12.13
N ASP A 10 -3.30 -6.15 -10.87
CA ASP A 10 -4.17 -7.25 -10.48
C ASP A 10 -5.60 -6.98 -10.97
N PRO A 11 -6.23 -7.91 -11.72
CA PRO A 11 -7.58 -7.71 -12.22
C PRO A 11 -8.63 -7.47 -11.14
N LEU A 12 -8.41 -7.97 -9.92
CA LEU A 12 -9.32 -7.79 -8.79
C LEU A 12 -8.99 -6.54 -7.96
N GLY A 13 -7.85 -5.88 -8.25
CA GLY A 13 -7.44 -4.70 -7.53
C GLY A 13 -7.09 -4.97 -6.06
N MET A 14 -7.33 -3.98 -5.20
CA MET A 14 -7.06 -4.08 -3.77
C MET A 14 -8.21 -4.82 -3.07
N HIS A 15 -8.28 -6.13 -3.29
CA HIS A 15 -9.27 -6.98 -2.61
C HIS A 15 -8.70 -7.53 -1.28
N ALA A 16 -9.48 -8.34 -0.58
CA ALA A 16 -9.14 -8.77 0.79
C ALA A 16 -7.77 -9.43 0.92
N ARG A 17 -7.39 -10.28 -0.05
CA ARG A 17 -6.12 -11.00 0.03
C ARG A 17 -4.90 -10.09 -0.04
N PRO A 18 -4.71 -9.26 -1.08
CA PRO A 18 -3.56 -8.37 -1.12
C PRO A 18 -3.63 -7.28 -0.05
N ALA A 19 -4.81 -6.80 0.32
CA ALA A 19 -4.96 -5.83 1.41
C ALA A 19 -4.49 -6.42 2.74
N GLY A 20 -4.89 -7.65 3.05
CA GLY A 20 -4.44 -8.35 4.25
C GLY A 20 -2.92 -8.59 4.26
N MET A 21 -2.36 -8.96 3.12
CA MET A 21 -0.92 -9.15 2.98
C MET A 21 -0.16 -7.84 3.16
N LEU A 22 -0.69 -6.74 2.64
CA LEU A 22 -0.07 -5.42 2.79
C LEU A 22 -0.05 -4.98 4.26
N VAL A 23 -1.18 -5.12 4.97
CA VAL A 23 -1.26 -4.82 6.40
C VAL A 23 -0.20 -5.61 7.16
N LYS A 24 -0.08 -6.89 6.88
CA LYS A 24 0.90 -7.77 7.53
C LYS A 24 2.33 -7.33 7.23
N ALA A 25 2.59 -6.93 5.99
CA ALA A 25 3.92 -6.50 5.56
C ALA A 25 4.35 -5.19 6.24
N VAL A 26 3.43 -4.24 6.44
CA VAL A 26 3.77 -2.92 7.00
C VAL A 26 3.70 -2.86 8.53
N THR A 27 3.01 -3.79 9.16
CA THR A 27 2.83 -3.79 10.63
C THR A 27 4.16 -3.73 11.39
N PRO A 28 5.23 -4.47 11.00
CA PRO A 28 6.50 -4.42 11.72
C PRO A 28 7.24 -3.09 11.60
N TYR A 29 6.94 -2.25 10.63
CA TYR A 29 7.68 -1.01 10.44
C TYR A 29 7.29 0.04 11.48
N ALA A 30 8.30 0.80 11.93
CA ALA A 30 8.05 1.95 12.79
C ALA A 30 7.45 3.12 12.02
N SER A 31 7.70 3.16 10.72
CA SER A 31 7.22 4.23 9.84
C SER A 31 5.70 4.20 9.67
N LYS A 32 5.13 5.39 9.48
CA LYS A 32 3.75 5.53 9.08
C LYS A 32 3.66 5.29 7.57
N VAL A 33 2.77 4.41 7.16
CA VAL A 33 2.56 4.08 5.75
C VAL A 33 1.13 4.46 5.37
N THR A 34 1.00 5.35 4.40
CA THR A 34 -0.29 5.86 3.93
C THR A 34 -0.47 5.52 2.46
N VAL A 35 -1.63 4.97 2.11
CA VAL A 35 -2.00 4.65 0.72
C VAL A 35 -3.03 5.65 0.24
N THR A 36 -2.73 6.36 -0.84
CA THR A 36 -3.65 7.29 -1.48
C THR A 36 -4.03 6.74 -2.85
N ALA A 37 -5.34 6.64 -3.09
CA ALA A 37 -5.91 6.25 -4.37
C ALA A 37 -6.81 7.40 -4.87
N PRO A 38 -7.27 7.37 -6.13
CA PRO A 38 -8.24 8.37 -6.61
C PRO A 38 -9.51 8.44 -5.75
N THR A 39 -9.84 7.35 -5.07
CA THR A 39 -11.04 7.25 -4.22
C THR A 39 -10.84 7.76 -2.80
N GLY A 40 -9.61 7.98 -2.35
CA GLY A 40 -9.35 8.44 -0.99
C GLY A 40 -8.00 8.03 -0.46
N THR A 41 -7.85 8.11 0.85
CA THR A 41 -6.59 7.83 1.56
C THR A 41 -6.85 6.86 2.71
N ALA A 42 -5.91 5.95 2.95
CA ALA A 42 -6.01 4.96 4.02
C ALA A 42 -4.67 4.72 4.70
N ASP A 43 -4.71 4.43 6.00
CA ASP A 43 -3.56 3.93 6.74
C ASP A 43 -3.33 2.46 6.34
N ALA A 44 -2.13 2.17 5.81
CA ALA A 44 -1.83 0.82 5.32
C ALA A 44 -1.79 -0.24 6.43
N LYS A 45 -1.78 0.16 7.70
CA LYS A 45 -1.85 -0.76 8.84
C LYS A 45 -3.29 -1.12 9.22
N ARG A 46 -4.28 -0.61 8.49
CA ARG A 46 -5.71 -0.84 8.75
C ARG A 46 -6.38 -1.52 7.58
N LEU A 47 -6.72 -2.80 7.75
CA LEU A 47 -7.32 -3.60 6.68
C LEU A 47 -8.61 -2.98 6.14
N MET A 48 -9.53 -2.62 7.02
CA MET A 48 -10.82 -2.09 6.59
C MET A 48 -10.68 -0.77 5.84
N ALA A 49 -9.74 0.08 6.25
CA ALA A 49 -9.47 1.33 5.56
C ALA A 49 -8.97 1.08 4.13
N LEU A 50 -8.06 0.12 3.96
CA LEU A 50 -7.56 -0.26 2.64
C LEU A 50 -8.69 -0.80 1.76
N MET A 51 -9.56 -1.64 2.31
CA MET A 51 -10.67 -2.21 1.55
C MET A 51 -11.69 -1.13 1.13
N ARG A 52 -11.88 -0.11 1.96
CA ARG A 52 -12.79 0.99 1.64
C ARG A 52 -12.32 1.84 0.48
N LEU A 53 -11.01 1.82 0.17
CA LEU A 53 -10.51 2.52 -1.01
C LEU A 53 -11.09 1.92 -2.29
N ALA A 54 -11.44 0.65 -2.28
CA ALA A 54 -11.98 -0.05 -3.45
C ALA A 54 -11.12 0.19 -4.70
N ALA A 55 -9.82 0.24 -4.51
CA ALA A 55 -8.89 0.52 -5.61
C ALA A 55 -8.90 -0.64 -6.61
N LYS A 56 -9.01 -0.29 -7.89
CA LYS A 56 -9.20 -1.26 -8.97
C LYS A 56 -7.98 -1.29 -9.89
N GLN A 57 -7.94 -2.32 -10.74
CA GLN A 57 -6.94 -2.42 -11.80
C GLN A 57 -6.89 -1.13 -12.61
N GLY A 58 -5.69 -0.66 -12.89
CA GLY A 58 -5.47 0.57 -13.63
C GLY A 58 -5.40 1.83 -12.78
N MET A 59 -5.82 1.79 -11.53
CA MET A 59 -5.71 2.94 -10.63
C MET A 59 -4.27 3.09 -10.14
N GLU A 60 -3.80 4.33 -10.06
CA GLU A 60 -2.50 4.63 -9.48
C GLU A 60 -2.62 4.81 -7.97
N LEU A 61 -1.80 4.07 -7.23
CA LEU A 61 -1.65 4.25 -5.79
C LEU A 61 -0.42 5.09 -5.51
N THR A 62 -0.54 6.04 -4.59
CA THR A 62 0.60 6.77 -4.05
C THR A 62 0.79 6.31 -2.62
N ILE A 63 1.93 5.70 -2.33
CA ILE A 63 2.23 5.20 -1.00
C ILE A 63 3.30 6.08 -0.39
N THR A 64 2.95 6.75 0.71
CA THR A 64 3.88 7.61 1.43
C THR A 64 4.34 6.91 2.70
N ILE A 65 5.63 6.96 2.96
CA ILE A 65 6.27 6.28 4.08
C ILE A 65 7.10 7.31 4.84
N GLU A 66 6.82 7.47 6.12
CA GLU A 66 7.48 8.48 6.95
C GLU A 66 7.85 7.89 8.30
N GLY A 67 9.15 7.88 8.61
CA GLY A 67 9.63 7.37 9.88
C GLY A 67 11.07 6.92 9.83
N ALA A 68 11.54 6.31 10.93
CA ALA A 68 12.94 5.93 11.09
C ALA A 68 13.42 4.89 10.09
N ASP A 69 12.56 3.97 9.68
CA ASP A 69 12.89 2.88 8.75
C ASP A 69 12.28 3.09 7.35
N GLU A 70 11.99 4.32 6.98
CA GLU A 70 11.28 4.61 5.74
C GLU A 70 12.01 4.12 4.49
N GLU A 71 13.34 4.16 4.46
CA GLU A 71 14.09 3.70 3.29
C GLU A 71 13.98 2.19 3.10
N LYS A 72 14.13 1.43 4.18
CA LYS A 72 13.97 -0.01 4.17
C LYS A 72 12.54 -0.38 3.78
N ALA A 73 11.57 0.27 4.40
CA ALA A 73 10.16 0.01 4.13
C ALA A 73 9.83 0.31 2.68
N ALA A 74 10.33 1.41 2.11
CA ALA A 74 10.07 1.75 0.71
C ALA A 74 10.61 0.69 -0.24
N ALA A 75 11.83 0.20 -0.03
CA ALA A 75 12.42 -0.82 -0.88
C ALA A 75 11.63 -2.13 -0.82
N GLU A 76 11.25 -2.56 0.38
CA GLU A 76 10.49 -3.80 0.57
C GLU A 76 9.07 -3.68 0.01
N LEU A 77 8.42 -2.54 0.19
CA LEU A 77 7.08 -2.31 -0.33
C LEU A 77 7.05 -2.24 -1.85
N GLN A 78 8.08 -1.66 -2.47
CA GLN A 78 8.17 -1.66 -3.93
C GLN A 78 8.17 -3.09 -4.48
N ALA A 79 8.96 -3.97 -3.87
CA ALA A 79 9.01 -5.37 -4.25
C ALA A 79 7.67 -6.07 -3.98
N PHE A 80 7.05 -5.78 -2.85
CA PHE A 80 5.74 -6.34 -2.50
C PHE A 80 4.68 -5.98 -3.53
N LEU A 81 4.60 -4.70 -3.92
CA LEU A 81 3.60 -4.24 -4.88
C LEU A 81 3.79 -4.92 -6.23
N THR A 82 5.02 -5.00 -6.70
CA THR A 82 5.34 -5.65 -7.97
C THR A 82 4.95 -7.14 -7.97
N ALA A 83 5.11 -7.80 -6.83
CA ALA A 83 4.81 -9.24 -6.72
C ALA A 83 3.32 -9.53 -6.52
N ASN A 84 2.53 -8.62 -5.94
CA ASN A 84 1.18 -8.91 -5.46
C ASN A 84 0.07 -8.04 -6.05
N LEU A 85 0.38 -6.92 -6.62
CA LEU A 85 -0.58 -5.99 -7.18
C LEU A 85 -0.22 -5.56 -8.60
#